data_af9a0a9a1edcfa67d4f16fe04f33fd70
#
_entry.id   af9a0a9a1edcfa67d4f16fe04f33fd70
#
_cell.length_a   1.000
_cell.length_b   1.000
_cell.length_c   1.000
_cell.angle_alpha   90.00
_cell.angle_beta   90.00
_cell.angle_gamma   90.00
#
_symmetry.space_group_name_H-M   'P 1'
#
loop_
_entity.id
_entity.type
_entity.pdbx_description
1 polymer ?
#
loop_
_entity_poly.entity_id
_entity_poly.type
_entity_poly.pdbx_seq_one_letter_code
_entity_poly.pdbx_strand_id
1 'polypeptide(L)'
;MANYYTDHPEIAFHLEHPLMKRLVELREKNYEDAANGIDYAPVDYEDAIENYRRILGITGDVAANVIEPNSESVDLEGPHLENNRMIYASKTVENLEQTRKAGLYGVSMPRRFGGLNVPNVVFSMMSEIISAADAGFQNIWSLQSCIDTLYEFGSEEQRAKYIPRICAGETMSMDLTEPDAGSDLQRVMLKATFDEKENCWRLNGVKRFITNGDSDIHLVLARSEEGTKDGRGLSMFIYDKRNGGVDVRHIEHKLGIHGSPTCELTYKNAKAELCGDRKLGLIKYVMALMNGARLGIAAQSVGVEQEAYNEGLAYARERAQFGEKIIKFPAVYDMLSRMKAKLDAGRSLLYQTARYVDLYKSLEDISRDRKLTPEERNEMKQYSRLADAFTPIAKGMNSEYASQNAYDAISIHGGSGFIMEYKSQRLYRDARIFSIYEGTTQLQVVAAIRYVTNGTYLQVIKDMLQSEVSDAMKPLKARIAPLVDLYEKAVNYVKEANNEDVHDFLARRLYDMTAEIIMSLLIMDDATRAPELFEKSANVYVRMTEEDVCAKAYYVMHFTEADLASFRAE
;
A
#
# COMPACT_ATOMS: atom_id res chain seq x y z
N MET A 1 -20.72 -1.08 20.62
CA MET A 1 -19.25 -1.12 20.71
C MET A 1 -18.71 -0.47 19.47
N ALA A 2 -17.63 0.30 19.57
CA ALA A 2 -16.98 0.89 18.40
C ALA A 2 -16.48 -0.22 17.45
N ASN A 3 -16.55 0.02 16.15
CA ASN A 3 -16.06 -0.93 15.16
C ASN A 3 -15.59 -0.15 13.93
N TYR A 4 -14.31 -0.20 13.62
CA TYR A 4 -13.70 0.59 12.55
C TYR A 4 -14.21 0.27 11.14
N TYR A 5 -14.93 -0.85 10.95
CA TYR A 5 -15.60 -1.15 9.70
C TYR A 5 -17.01 -0.57 9.62
N THR A 6 -17.83 -0.84 10.64
CA THR A 6 -19.25 -0.41 10.63
C THR A 6 -19.41 1.10 10.85
N ASP A 7 -18.44 1.73 11.50
CA ASP A 7 -18.43 3.17 11.74
C ASP A 7 -18.00 3.99 10.50
N HIS A 8 -17.52 3.30 9.44
CA HIS A 8 -17.07 3.90 8.16
C HIS A 8 -17.78 3.27 6.96
N PRO A 9 -19.01 3.71 6.65
CA PRO A 9 -19.83 3.15 5.56
C PRO A 9 -19.18 3.26 4.18
N GLU A 10 -18.23 4.19 4.00
CA GLU A 10 -17.46 4.35 2.77
C GLU A 10 -16.66 3.08 2.42
N ILE A 11 -16.19 2.32 3.43
CA ILE A 11 -15.49 1.04 3.18
C ILE A 11 -16.46 0.01 2.62
N ALA A 12 -17.63 -0.14 3.25
CA ALA A 12 -18.66 -1.10 2.81
C ALA A 12 -19.17 -0.79 1.40
N PHE A 13 -19.31 0.49 1.04
CA PHE A 13 -19.72 0.93 -0.31
C PHE A 13 -18.82 0.33 -1.40
N HIS A 14 -17.52 0.25 -1.19
CA HIS A 14 -16.59 -0.27 -2.20
C HIS A 14 -16.66 -1.78 -2.42
N LEU A 15 -17.31 -2.55 -1.52
CA LEU A 15 -17.63 -3.96 -1.77
C LEU A 15 -18.75 -4.13 -2.81
N GLU A 16 -19.55 -3.09 -3.04
CA GLU A 16 -20.68 -3.10 -4.00
C GLU A 16 -20.27 -2.54 -5.38
N HIS A 17 -18.98 -2.36 -5.62
CA HIS A 17 -18.48 -1.87 -6.91
C HIS A 17 -18.80 -2.88 -8.04
N PRO A 18 -19.22 -2.43 -9.25
CA PRO A 18 -19.61 -3.33 -10.35
C PRO A 18 -18.55 -4.38 -10.74
N LEU A 19 -17.26 -4.06 -10.62
CA LEU A 19 -16.19 -5.02 -10.90
C LEU A 19 -16.09 -6.16 -9.87
N MET A 20 -16.71 -6.04 -8.70
CA MET A 20 -16.60 -7.07 -7.64
C MET A 20 -17.21 -8.39 -8.07
N LYS A 21 -18.28 -8.39 -8.83
CA LYS A 21 -18.89 -9.64 -9.32
C LYS A 21 -17.91 -10.46 -10.15
N ARG A 22 -17.29 -9.82 -11.15
CA ARG A 22 -16.29 -10.49 -12.01
C ARG A 22 -15.05 -10.91 -11.21
N LEU A 23 -14.60 -10.07 -10.31
CA LEU A 23 -13.46 -10.34 -9.44
C LEU A 23 -13.70 -11.57 -8.58
N VAL A 24 -14.86 -11.66 -7.91
CA VAL A 24 -15.22 -12.79 -7.03
C VAL A 24 -15.34 -14.08 -7.84
N GLU A 25 -16.03 -14.06 -8.98
CA GLU A 25 -16.15 -15.23 -9.87
C GLU A 25 -14.78 -15.79 -10.28
N LEU A 26 -13.82 -14.92 -10.60
CA LEU A 26 -12.46 -15.33 -10.95
C LEU A 26 -11.69 -15.82 -9.72
N ARG A 27 -11.77 -15.11 -8.60
CA ARG A 27 -11.04 -15.44 -7.38
C ARG A 27 -11.51 -16.76 -6.80
N GLU A 28 -12.82 -17.01 -6.79
CA GLU A 28 -13.43 -18.24 -6.31
C GLU A 28 -13.49 -19.36 -7.38
N LYS A 29 -12.89 -19.13 -8.56
CA LYS A 29 -12.88 -20.09 -9.69
C LYS A 29 -14.27 -20.70 -9.94
N ASN A 30 -15.28 -19.83 -9.98
CA ASN A 30 -16.71 -20.19 -10.02
C ASN A 30 -17.13 -21.11 -8.85
N TYR A 31 -16.65 -20.80 -7.64
CA TYR A 31 -17.03 -21.47 -6.38
C TYR A 31 -16.60 -22.94 -6.30
N GLU A 32 -15.44 -23.25 -6.90
CA GLU A 32 -14.90 -24.61 -6.98
C GLU A 32 -14.64 -25.22 -5.60
N ASP A 33 -14.13 -24.44 -4.64
CA ASP A 33 -13.83 -24.91 -3.29
C ASP A 33 -15.08 -25.41 -2.56
N ALA A 34 -16.23 -24.73 -2.70
CA ALA A 34 -17.50 -25.16 -2.12
C ALA A 34 -18.01 -26.43 -2.81
N ALA A 35 -17.89 -26.52 -4.15
CA ALA A 35 -18.26 -27.72 -4.90
C ALA A 35 -17.39 -28.93 -4.50
N ASN A 36 -16.16 -28.70 -4.05
CA ASN A 36 -15.23 -29.73 -3.55
C ASN A 36 -15.41 -30.04 -2.05
N GLY A 37 -16.41 -29.44 -1.37
CA GLY A 37 -16.80 -29.77 0.00
C GLY A 37 -16.03 -29.03 1.08
N ILE A 38 -15.48 -27.84 0.80
CA ILE A 38 -14.90 -26.97 1.81
C ILE A 38 -16.02 -26.15 2.44
N ASP A 39 -16.42 -26.49 3.66
CA ASP A 39 -17.63 -25.99 4.33
C ASP A 39 -17.68 -24.46 4.53
N TYR A 40 -16.52 -23.78 4.60
CA TYR A 40 -16.45 -22.33 4.78
C TYR A 40 -16.19 -21.56 3.47
N ALA A 41 -16.15 -22.26 2.34
CA ALA A 41 -16.04 -21.63 1.02
C ALA A 41 -17.40 -21.07 0.56
N PRO A 42 -17.46 -19.89 -0.06
CA PRO A 42 -18.70 -19.32 -0.53
C PRO A 42 -19.29 -20.15 -1.67
N VAL A 43 -20.62 -20.25 -1.69
CA VAL A 43 -21.37 -21.01 -2.71
C VAL A 43 -21.80 -20.15 -3.90
N ASP A 44 -21.84 -18.83 -3.73
CA ASP A 44 -22.19 -17.85 -4.75
C ASP A 44 -21.60 -16.47 -4.43
N TYR A 45 -21.94 -15.47 -5.25
CA TYR A 45 -21.46 -14.09 -5.10
C TYR A 45 -21.95 -13.43 -3.80
N GLU A 46 -23.23 -13.60 -3.49
CA GLU A 46 -23.86 -13.02 -2.31
C GLU A 46 -23.23 -13.55 -1.02
N ASP A 47 -22.98 -14.86 -0.96
CA ASP A 47 -22.30 -15.51 0.16
C ASP A 47 -20.83 -15.06 0.27
N ALA A 48 -20.13 -14.89 -0.86
CA ALA A 48 -18.77 -14.36 -0.85
C ALA A 48 -18.71 -12.93 -0.28
N ILE A 49 -19.59 -12.04 -0.71
CA ILE A 49 -19.67 -10.65 -0.19
C ILE A 49 -20.03 -10.65 1.30
N GLU A 50 -20.93 -11.50 1.75
CA GLU A 50 -21.29 -11.62 3.16
C GLU A 50 -20.10 -12.14 3.99
N ASN A 51 -19.32 -13.09 3.48
CA ASN A 51 -18.09 -13.55 4.13
C ASN A 51 -17.05 -12.42 4.24
N TYR A 52 -16.89 -11.58 3.21
CA TYR A 52 -16.01 -10.42 3.29
C TYR A 52 -16.49 -9.40 4.32
N ARG A 53 -17.81 -9.12 4.40
CA ARG A 53 -18.38 -8.26 5.46
C ARG A 53 -18.09 -8.79 6.87
N ARG A 54 -18.20 -10.10 7.07
CA ARG A 54 -17.87 -10.73 8.38
C ARG A 54 -16.39 -10.58 8.72
N ILE A 55 -15.49 -10.85 7.78
CA ILE A 55 -14.04 -10.67 7.97
C ILE A 55 -13.73 -9.22 8.32
N LEU A 56 -14.29 -8.26 7.60
CA LEU A 56 -14.11 -6.83 7.87
C LEU A 56 -14.71 -6.42 9.21
N GLY A 57 -15.87 -6.96 9.58
CA GLY A 57 -16.51 -6.75 10.89
C GLY A 57 -15.63 -7.24 12.04
N ILE A 58 -15.05 -8.44 11.91
CA ILE A 58 -14.09 -8.99 12.89
C ILE A 58 -12.83 -8.12 12.95
N THR A 59 -12.30 -7.71 11.80
CA THR A 59 -11.12 -6.84 11.73
C THR A 59 -11.40 -5.50 12.41
N GLY A 60 -12.58 -4.90 12.15
CA GLY A 60 -12.99 -3.63 12.76
C GLY A 60 -13.20 -3.73 14.27
N ASP A 61 -13.71 -4.85 14.77
CA ASP A 61 -13.86 -5.09 16.20
C ASP A 61 -12.51 -5.23 16.91
N VAL A 62 -11.59 -6.04 16.36
CA VAL A 62 -10.24 -6.21 16.90
C VAL A 62 -9.46 -4.89 16.85
N ALA A 63 -9.60 -4.12 15.76
CA ALA A 63 -8.97 -2.82 15.63
C ALA A 63 -9.42 -1.84 16.72
N ALA A 64 -10.74 -1.71 16.93
CA ALA A 64 -11.32 -0.75 17.87
C ALA A 64 -11.15 -1.15 19.33
N ASN A 65 -11.24 -2.45 19.65
CA ASN A 65 -11.34 -2.91 21.05
C ASN A 65 -10.05 -3.54 21.60
N VAL A 66 -9.04 -3.77 20.75
CA VAL A 66 -7.74 -4.33 21.13
C VAL A 66 -6.59 -3.44 20.66
N ILE A 67 -6.47 -3.20 19.33
CA ILE A 67 -5.28 -2.57 18.77
C ILE A 67 -5.22 -1.09 19.15
N GLU A 68 -6.30 -0.35 18.96
CA GLU A 68 -6.36 1.08 19.27
C GLU A 68 -6.08 1.38 20.75
N PRO A 69 -6.72 0.71 21.73
CA PRO A 69 -6.43 0.92 23.15
C PRO A 69 -4.99 0.62 23.55
N ASN A 70 -4.31 -0.28 22.84
CA ASN A 70 -2.93 -0.66 23.10
C ASN A 70 -1.91 0.29 22.45
N SER A 71 -2.31 1.08 21.46
CA SER A 71 -1.41 1.81 20.54
C SER A 71 -0.53 2.85 21.23
N GLU A 72 -1.02 3.57 22.25
CA GLU A 72 -0.22 4.53 23.02
C GLU A 72 0.87 3.82 23.82
N SER A 73 0.52 2.74 24.52
CA SER A 73 1.48 1.95 25.28
C SER A 73 2.55 1.34 24.37
N VAL A 74 2.17 0.87 23.18
CA VAL A 74 3.10 0.34 22.17
C VAL A 74 4.07 1.40 21.67
N ASP A 75 3.57 2.63 21.39
CA ASP A 75 4.42 3.74 20.94
C ASP A 75 5.44 4.17 22.00
N LEU A 76 5.04 4.14 23.28
CA LEU A 76 5.90 4.53 24.41
C LEU A 76 6.93 3.45 24.78
N GLU A 77 6.52 2.17 24.81
CA GLU A 77 7.40 1.04 25.19
C GLU A 77 8.37 0.71 24.06
N GLY A 78 7.86 0.52 22.85
CA GLY A 78 8.62 0.08 21.68
C GLY A 78 9.26 -1.31 21.84
N PRO A 79 9.80 -1.87 20.75
CA PRO A 79 10.59 -3.10 20.79
C PRO A 79 11.99 -2.83 21.36
N HIS A 80 12.61 -3.85 21.97
CA HIS A 80 13.96 -3.77 22.49
C HIS A 80 14.79 -5.00 22.11
N LEU A 81 16.11 -4.86 22.26
CA LEU A 81 17.07 -5.93 21.96
C LEU A 81 17.48 -6.66 23.23
N GLU A 82 17.37 -7.99 23.21
CA GLU A 82 17.85 -8.85 24.29
C GLU A 82 18.55 -10.08 23.69
N ASN A 83 19.78 -10.36 24.09
CA ASN A 83 20.57 -11.53 23.63
C ASN A 83 20.60 -11.71 22.11
N ASN A 84 20.80 -10.61 21.34
CA ASN A 84 20.76 -10.57 19.88
C ASN A 84 19.43 -11.00 19.26
N ARG A 85 18.33 -10.90 20.02
CA ARG A 85 16.95 -11.16 19.58
C ARG A 85 16.12 -9.92 19.80
N MET A 86 15.16 -9.70 18.94
CA MET A 86 14.17 -8.62 19.07
C MET A 86 13.03 -9.08 19.97
N ILE A 87 12.71 -8.28 20.97
CA ILE A 87 11.57 -8.46 21.85
C ILE A 87 10.55 -7.38 21.55
N TYR A 88 9.32 -7.77 21.26
CA TYR A 88 8.23 -6.82 21.03
C TYR A 88 7.81 -6.11 22.31
N ALA A 89 7.24 -4.92 22.17
CA ALA A 89 6.46 -4.31 23.25
C ALA A 89 5.35 -5.27 23.74
N SER A 90 5.08 -5.24 25.02
CA SER A 90 4.13 -6.18 25.67
C SER A 90 2.75 -6.20 25.00
N LYS A 91 2.25 -5.01 24.63
CA LYS A 91 0.95 -4.85 23.97
C LYS A 91 0.98 -5.22 22.50
N THR A 92 2.14 -5.19 21.84
CA THR A 92 2.31 -5.75 20.49
C THR A 92 2.11 -7.27 20.50
N VAL A 93 2.64 -7.96 21.52
CA VAL A 93 2.43 -9.41 21.69
C VAL A 93 0.93 -9.74 21.84
N GLU A 94 0.20 -8.96 22.65
CA GLU A 94 -1.25 -9.09 22.79
C GLU A 94 -1.98 -8.89 21.46
N ASN A 95 -1.64 -7.85 20.70
CA ASN A 95 -2.23 -7.58 19.39
C ASN A 95 -2.00 -8.73 18.41
N LEU A 96 -0.78 -9.29 18.36
CA LEU A 96 -0.43 -10.46 17.53
C LEU A 96 -1.24 -11.69 17.94
N GLU A 97 -1.42 -11.92 19.24
CA GLU A 97 -2.20 -13.05 19.75
C GLU A 97 -3.69 -12.92 19.41
N GLN A 98 -4.27 -11.73 19.60
CA GLN A 98 -5.69 -11.51 19.32
C GLN A 98 -6.00 -11.56 17.83
N THR A 99 -5.16 -10.99 16.97
CA THR A 99 -5.32 -11.13 15.52
C THR A 99 -5.16 -12.57 15.04
N ARG A 100 -4.27 -13.35 15.69
CA ARG A 100 -4.14 -14.80 15.44
C ARG A 100 -5.39 -15.57 15.84
N LYS A 101 -5.92 -15.33 17.03
CA LYS A 101 -7.17 -15.94 17.53
C LYS A 101 -8.37 -15.59 16.66
N ALA A 102 -8.39 -14.39 16.09
CA ALA A 102 -9.42 -13.93 15.17
C ALA A 102 -9.28 -14.51 13.75
N GLY A 103 -8.24 -15.31 13.47
CA GLY A 103 -8.03 -15.91 12.15
C GLY A 103 -7.60 -14.92 11.07
N LEU A 104 -6.95 -13.81 11.43
CA LEU A 104 -6.57 -12.74 10.50
C LEU A 104 -5.15 -12.92 9.92
N TYR A 105 -4.69 -14.16 9.75
CA TYR A 105 -3.40 -14.48 9.13
C TYR A 105 -3.55 -15.40 7.94
N GLY A 106 -2.71 -15.20 6.92
CA GLY A 106 -2.75 -15.96 5.67
C GLY A 106 -4.06 -15.81 4.91
N VAL A 107 -4.80 -14.74 5.17
CA VAL A 107 -6.18 -14.55 4.68
C VAL A 107 -6.27 -14.52 3.15
N SER A 108 -5.22 -14.06 2.45
CA SER A 108 -5.13 -14.06 0.98
C SER A 108 -4.83 -15.45 0.39
N MET A 109 -4.37 -16.39 1.20
CA MET A 109 -3.96 -17.71 0.70
C MET A 109 -5.15 -18.62 0.36
N PRO A 110 -4.97 -19.52 -0.62
CA PRO A 110 -5.98 -20.54 -0.94
C PRO A 110 -6.35 -21.39 0.28
N ARG A 111 -7.62 -21.81 0.34
CA ARG A 111 -8.18 -22.61 1.45
C ARG A 111 -7.46 -23.94 1.64
N ARG A 112 -6.91 -24.55 0.57
CA ARG A 112 -6.10 -25.77 0.67
C ARG A 112 -4.86 -25.65 1.57
N PHE A 113 -4.41 -24.43 1.87
CA PHE A 113 -3.31 -24.14 2.80
C PHE A 113 -3.77 -23.59 4.16
N GLY A 114 -5.08 -23.49 4.39
CA GLY A 114 -5.67 -22.93 5.60
C GLY A 114 -5.97 -21.44 5.52
N GLY A 115 -5.88 -20.81 4.35
CA GLY A 115 -6.27 -19.43 4.11
C GLY A 115 -7.76 -19.24 3.90
N LEU A 116 -8.16 -18.00 3.65
CA LEU A 116 -9.57 -17.61 3.41
C LEU A 116 -9.85 -17.21 1.94
N ASN A 117 -8.82 -17.25 1.11
CA ASN A 117 -8.88 -16.83 -0.30
C ASN A 117 -9.36 -15.37 -0.51
N VAL A 118 -9.08 -14.49 0.46
CA VAL A 118 -9.49 -13.08 0.42
C VAL A 118 -8.79 -12.35 -0.73
N PRO A 119 -9.49 -11.54 -1.53
CA PRO A 119 -8.87 -10.74 -2.59
C PRO A 119 -8.11 -9.53 -2.02
N ASN A 120 -7.17 -8.97 -2.80
CA ASN A 120 -6.34 -7.83 -2.40
C ASN A 120 -7.17 -6.59 -2.03
N VAL A 121 -8.31 -6.37 -2.66
CA VAL A 121 -9.17 -5.23 -2.30
C VAL A 121 -9.70 -5.36 -0.87
N VAL A 122 -10.12 -6.54 -0.45
CA VAL A 122 -10.58 -6.79 0.93
C VAL A 122 -9.40 -6.78 1.90
N PHE A 123 -8.24 -7.34 1.53
CA PHE A 123 -7.02 -7.23 2.32
C PHE A 123 -6.57 -5.78 2.51
N SER A 124 -6.74 -4.92 1.48
CA SER A 124 -6.47 -3.48 1.58
C SER A 124 -7.44 -2.78 2.54
N MET A 125 -8.73 -3.18 2.55
CA MET A 125 -9.71 -2.69 3.54
C MET A 125 -9.32 -3.10 4.97
N MET A 126 -8.91 -4.35 5.17
CA MET A 126 -8.39 -4.82 6.47
C MET A 126 -7.16 -4.02 6.91
N SER A 127 -6.22 -3.78 5.98
CA SER A 127 -5.00 -2.99 6.24
C SER A 127 -5.31 -1.54 6.60
N GLU A 128 -6.26 -0.89 5.92
CA GLU A 128 -6.76 0.44 6.26
C GLU A 128 -7.34 0.48 7.68
N ILE A 129 -8.21 -0.47 8.01
CA ILE A 129 -8.86 -0.57 9.33
C ILE A 129 -7.82 -0.73 10.45
N ILE A 130 -6.86 -1.64 10.28
CA ILE A 130 -5.81 -1.88 11.28
C ILE A 130 -4.88 -0.67 11.39
N SER A 131 -4.56 -0.02 10.27
CA SER A 131 -3.69 1.16 10.26
C SER A 131 -4.34 2.38 10.93
N ALA A 132 -5.65 2.55 10.81
CA ALA A 132 -6.38 3.60 11.53
C ALA A 132 -6.25 3.42 13.05
N ALA A 133 -6.22 2.17 13.53
CA ALA A 133 -6.00 1.86 14.94
C ALA A 133 -4.53 2.05 15.36
N ASP A 134 -3.59 1.45 14.64
CA ASP A 134 -2.14 1.56 14.87
C ASP A 134 -1.34 1.24 13.59
N ALA A 135 -0.77 2.26 12.98
CA ALA A 135 0.05 2.13 11.77
C ALA A 135 1.34 1.31 12.01
N GLY A 136 1.90 1.37 13.22
CA GLY A 136 3.07 0.56 13.61
C GLY A 136 2.74 -0.92 13.68
N PHE A 137 1.59 -1.28 14.24
CA PHE A 137 1.12 -2.66 14.25
C PHE A 137 0.72 -3.15 12.86
N GLN A 138 0.03 -2.32 12.08
CA GLN A 138 -0.30 -2.67 10.68
C GLN A 138 0.97 -3.02 9.87
N ASN A 139 2.06 -2.28 10.08
CA ASN A 139 3.33 -2.53 9.40
C ASN A 139 3.92 -3.93 9.70
N ILE A 140 3.70 -4.48 10.90
CA ILE A 140 4.09 -5.86 11.25
C ILE A 140 3.10 -6.85 10.65
N TRP A 141 1.81 -6.63 10.88
CA TRP A 141 0.74 -7.55 10.51
C TRP A 141 0.63 -7.74 8.99
N SER A 142 0.81 -6.68 8.21
CA SER A 142 0.68 -6.72 6.74
C SER A 142 1.82 -7.48 6.06
N LEU A 143 2.95 -7.72 6.72
CA LEU A 143 4.06 -8.52 6.16
C LEU A 143 3.67 -9.97 5.86
N GLN A 144 2.54 -10.46 6.40
CA GLN A 144 1.99 -11.73 5.96
C GLN A 144 1.77 -11.79 4.44
N SER A 145 1.54 -10.64 3.79
CA SER A 145 1.38 -10.58 2.32
C SER A 145 2.65 -10.95 1.54
N CYS A 146 3.83 -10.98 2.17
CA CYS A 146 5.05 -11.50 1.54
C CYS A 146 4.90 -12.97 1.11
N ILE A 147 3.96 -13.71 1.71
CA ILE A 147 3.64 -15.08 1.36
C ILE A 147 3.13 -15.23 -0.09
N ASP A 148 2.52 -14.18 -0.66
CA ASP A 148 2.05 -14.19 -2.05
C ASP A 148 3.21 -14.45 -3.03
N THR A 149 4.42 -13.91 -2.74
CA THR A 149 5.62 -14.17 -3.54
C THR A 149 6.04 -15.63 -3.47
N LEU A 150 5.96 -16.24 -2.29
CA LEU A 150 6.25 -17.66 -2.13
C LEU A 150 5.17 -18.52 -2.82
N TYR A 151 3.91 -18.15 -2.71
CA TYR A 151 2.82 -18.82 -3.41
C TYR A 151 2.99 -18.74 -4.93
N GLU A 152 3.41 -17.59 -5.44
CA GLU A 152 3.59 -17.36 -6.88
C GLU A 152 4.81 -18.11 -7.45
N PHE A 153 5.95 -18.09 -6.76
CA PHE A 153 7.25 -18.51 -7.31
C PHE A 153 7.90 -19.69 -6.59
N GLY A 154 7.45 -20.07 -5.41
CA GLY A 154 7.97 -21.22 -4.67
C GLY A 154 7.57 -22.56 -5.29
N SER A 155 8.30 -23.63 -4.95
CA SER A 155 7.92 -25.00 -5.32
C SER A 155 6.71 -25.48 -4.52
N GLU A 156 6.06 -26.57 -4.95
CA GLU A 156 4.93 -27.15 -4.19
C GLU A 156 5.37 -27.61 -2.78
N GLU A 157 6.60 -28.12 -2.63
CA GLU A 157 7.15 -28.49 -1.33
C GLU A 157 7.32 -27.25 -0.43
N GLN A 158 7.80 -26.13 -1.00
CA GLN A 158 7.94 -24.88 -0.27
C GLN A 158 6.57 -24.30 0.11
N ARG A 159 5.61 -24.31 -0.80
CA ARG A 159 4.23 -23.89 -0.52
C ARG A 159 3.62 -24.72 0.62
N ALA A 160 3.68 -26.04 0.51
CA ALA A 160 3.15 -26.95 1.53
C ALA A 160 3.85 -26.81 2.90
N LYS A 161 5.14 -26.44 2.90
CA LYS A 161 5.94 -26.29 4.12
C LYS A 161 5.67 -24.96 4.83
N TYR A 162 5.58 -23.86 4.10
CA TYR A 162 5.61 -22.50 4.70
C TYR A 162 4.24 -21.83 4.77
N ILE A 163 3.36 -22.00 3.76
CA ILE A 163 2.08 -21.28 3.74
C ILE A 163 1.19 -21.65 4.93
N PRO A 164 1.00 -22.92 5.31
CA PRO A 164 0.16 -23.25 6.47
C PRO A 164 0.68 -22.65 7.79
N ARG A 165 1.99 -22.44 7.91
CA ARG A 165 2.61 -21.83 9.10
C ARG A 165 2.24 -20.34 9.21
N ILE A 166 2.22 -19.63 8.09
CA ILE A 166 1.78 -18.22 8.06
C ILE A 166 0.27 -18.13 8.32
N CYS A 167 -0.53 -19.01 7.73
CA CYS A 167 -1.97 -19.08 8.04
C CYS A 167 -2.23 -19.36 9.53
N ALA A 168 -1.33 -20.08 10.21
CA ALA A 168 -1.37 -20.31 11.65
C ALA A 168 -0.83 -19.13 12.48
N GLY A 169 -0.34 -18.05 11.85
CA GLY A 169 0.10 -16.82 12.49
C GLY A 169 1.59 -16.71 12.77
N GLU A 170 2.46 -17.52 12.13
CA GLU A 170 3.88 -17.22 12.09
C GLU A 170 4.14 -15.95 11.29
N THR A 171 5.16 -15.19 11.67
CA THR A 171 5.44 -13.87 11.13
C THR A 171 6.44 -13.92 9.97
N MET A 172 6.41 -12.89 9.11
CA MET A 172 7.31 -12.75 7.97
C MET A 172 8.11 -11.46 8.01
N SER A 173 9.20 -11.45 7.24
CA SER A 173 9.94 -10.25 6.82
C SER A 173 10.41 -10.35 5.38
N MET A 174 10.77 -9.20 4.80
CA MET A 174 11.43 -9.11 3.50
C MET A 174 12.77 -8.39 3.67
N ASP A 175 13.85 -9.14 3.51
CA ASP A 175 15.21 -8.70 3.82
C ASP A 175 15.91 -8.27 2.53
N LEU A 176 15.61 -7.05 2.07
CA LEU A 176 16.09 -6.53 0.79
C LEU A 176 17.25 -5.55 0.98
N THR A 177 17.04 -4.51 1.78
CA THR A 177 17.91 -3.33 1.94
C THR A 177 19.22 -3.65 2.67
N GLU A 178 20.30 -3.02 2.23
CA GLU A 178 21.62 -3.02 2.86
C GLU A 178 22.11 -1.59 3.10
N PRO A 179 23.17 -1.34 3.92
CA PRO A 179 23.67 0.01 4.18
C PRO A 179 23.92 0.84 2.91
N ASP A 180 24.43 0.23 1.84
CA ASP A 180 24.77 0.88 0.57
C ASP A 180 23.82 0.53 -0.58
N ALA A 181 22.69 -0.15 -0.32
CA ALA A 181 21.73 -0.61 -1.31
C ALA A 181 20.29 -0.44 -0.80
N GLY A 182 19.74 0.77 -0.92
CA GLY A 182 18.34 1.09 -0.59
C GLY A 182 17.48 1.22 -1.84
N SER A 183 17.41 2.42 -2.45
CA SER A 183 16.69 2.62 -3.71
C SER A 183 17.30 1.85 -4.89
N ASP A 184 18.63 1.69 -4.89
CA ASP A 184 19.36 0.90 -5.88
C ASP A 184 19.68 -0.52 -5.34
N LEU A 185 18.69 -1.40 -5.37
CA LEU A 185 18.83 -2.80 -4.93
C LEU A 185 19.76 -3.64 -5.82
N GLN A 186 20.15 -3.16 -7.00
CA GLN A 186 21.12 -3.87 -7.84
C GLN A 186 22.48 -4.03 -7.13
N ARG A 187 22.77 -3.13 -6.19
CA ARG A 187 24.02 -3.09 -5.42
C ARG A 187 24.04 -4.00 -4.19
N VAL A 188 23.00 -4.78 -3.95
CA VAL A 188 22.96 -5.78 -2.86
C VAL A 188 24.17 -6.71 -2.93
N MET A 189 24.86 -6.88 -1.80
CA MET A 189 26.12 -7.62 -1.68
C MET A 189 26.06 -8.81 -0.71
N LEU A 190 24.95 -8.98 0.07
CA LEU A 190 24.78 -10.17 0.90
C LEU A 190 25.00 -11.42 0.03
N LYS A 191 25.97 -12.24 0.41
CA LYS A 191 26.44 -13.38 -0.41
C LYS A 191 25.62 -14.63 -0.12
N ALA A 192 25.18 -15.31 -1.18
CA ALA A 192 24.63 -16.67 -1.13
C ALA A 192 25.61 -17.64 -1.81
N THR A 193 26.03 -18.68 -1.08
CA THR A 193 26.94 -19.71 -1.59
C THR A 193 26.27 -21.07 -1.43
N PHE A 194 26.29 -21.90 -2.48
CA PHE A 194 25.75 -23.25 -2.41
C PHE A 194 26.71 -24.18 -1.69
N ASP A 195 26.23 -24.86 -0.67
CA ASP A 195 26.95 -25.89 0.08
C ASP A 195 26.57 -27.28 -0.48
N GLU A 196 27.44 -27.87 -1.31
CA GLU A 196 27.18 -29.14 -1.96
C GLU A 196 27.05 -30.31 -0.97
N LYS A 197 27.72 -30.23 0.19
CA LYS A 197 27.68 -31.30 1.20
C LYS A 197 26.33 -31.37 1.92
N GLU A 198 25.80 -30.19 2.25
CA GLU A 198 24.55 -30.06 2.99
C GLU A 198 23.35 -29.88 2.02
N ASN A 199 23.60 -29.79 0.71
CA ASN A 199 22.62 -29.51 -0.33
C ASN A 199 21.70 -28.31 0.03
N CYS A 200 22.31 -27.19 0.41
CA CYS A 200 21.61 -25.99 0.81
C CYS A 200 22.39 -24.72 0.47
N TRP A 201 21.73 -23.56 0.54
CA TRP A 201 22.38 -22.28 0.40
C TRP A 201 22.82 -21.73 1.77
N ARG A 202 23.95 -21.02 1.78
CA ARG A 202 24.52 -20.36 2.95
C ARG A 202 24.57 -18.87 2.70
N LEU A 203 23.90 -18.10 3.56
CA LEU A 203 23.82 -16.64 3.48
C LEU A 203 24.84 -16.01 4.43
N ASN A 204 25.58 -15.00 3.92
CA ASN A 204 26.58 -14.26 4.69
C ASN A 204 26.55 -12.77 4.33
N GLY A 205 26.46 -11.89 5.32
CA GLY A 205 26.44 -10.43 5.15
C GLY A 205 25.52 -9.72 6.13
N VAL A 206 25.15 -8.49 5.78
CA VAL A 206 24.34 -7.60 6.63
C VAL A 206 23.12 -7.12 5.84
N LYS A 207 21.97 -7.09 6.50
CA LYS A 207 20.76 -6.41 6.04
C LYS A 207 20.42 -5.28 7.01
N ARG A 208 19.85 -4.19 6.50
CA ARG A 208 19.53 -3.01 7.31
C ARG A 208 18.11 -2.50 7.01
N PHE A 209 17.51 -1.84 8.01
CA PHE A 209 16.14 -1.34 7.95
C PHE A 209 15.08 -2.42 7.70
N ILE A 210 15.31 -3.63 8.25
CA ILE A 210 14.39 -4.75 8.04
C ILE A 210 13.25 -4.69 9.04
N THR A 211 12.06 -4.42 8.55
CA THR A 211 10.84 -4.47 9.34
C THR A 211 10.61 -5.88 9.83
N ASN A 212 10.36 -6.01 11.12
CA ASN A 212 10.12 -7.31 11.77
C ASN A 212 11.26 -8.32 11.55
N GLY A 213 12.51 -7.84 11.58
CA GLY A 213 13.69 -8.60 11.18
C GLY A 213 14.06 -9.80 12.05
N ASP A 214 13.30 -10.10 13.10
CA ASP A 214 13.41 -11.33 13.89
C ASP A 214 12.17 -12.24 13.71
N SER A 215 11.51 -12.14 12.56
CA SER A 215 10.34 -12.94 12.19
C SER A 215 10.66 -14.43 12.04
N ASP A 216 9.63 -15.26 11.89
CA ASP A 216 9.78 -16.71 11.75
C ASP A 216 10.31 -17.12 10.38
N ILE A 217 9.86 -16.42 9.32
CA ILE A 217 10.21 -16.70 7.92
C ILE A 217 10.62 -15.41 7.23
N HIS A 218 11.73 -15.43 6.52
CA HIS A 218 12.26 -14.29 5.79
C HIS A 218 12.35 -14.58 4.29
N LEU A 219 11.97 -13.60 3.46
CA LEU A 219 12.31 -13.56 2.04
C LEU A 219 13.56 -12.69 1.86
N VAL A 220 14.67 -13.29 1.47
CA VAL A 220 15.99 -12.65 1.47
C VAL A 220 16.50 -12.48 0.05
N LEU A 221 16.80 -11.23 -0.35
CA LEU A 221 17.51 -10.95 -1.60
C LEU A 221 19.03 -11.07 -1.39
N ALA A 222 19.68 -11.95 -2.13
CA ALA A 222 21.11 -12.17 -1.99
C ALA A 222 21.80 -12.41 -3.34
N ARG A 223 23.12 -12.12 -3.39
CA ARG A 223 23.96 -12.34 -4.56
C ARG A 223 24.42 -13.78 -4.62
N SER A 224 23.86 -14.51 -5.57
CA SER A 224 24.17 -15.93 -5.84
C SER A 224 25.18 -16.15 -6.96
N GLU A 225 25.47 -15.10 -7.76
CA GLU A 225 26.39 -15.17 -8.90
C GLU A 225 27.68 -14.39 -8.59
N GLU A 226 28.77 -15.13 -8.48
CA GLU A 226 30.08 -14.55 -8.20
C GLU A 226 30.55 -13.64 -9.36
N GLY A 227 31.22 -12.52 -9.03
CA GLY A 227 31.73 -11.58 -10.01
C GLY A 227 30.70 -10.64 -10.65
N THR A 228 29.41 -10.77 -10.33
CA THR A 228 28.37 -9.85 -10.84
C THR A 228 28.19 -8.63 -9.94
N LYS A 229 27.74 -7.49 -10.54
CA LYS A 229 27.50 -6.22 -9.83
C LYS A 229 26.14 -5.62 -10.13
N ASP A 230 25.31 -6.30 -10.91
CA ASP A 230 23.97 -5.85 -11.33
C ASP A 230 22.86 -6.78 -10.79
N GLY A 231 21.62 -6.48 -11.14
CA GLY A 231 20.44 -7.24 -10.70
C GLY A 231 20.40 -8.69 -11.19
N ARG A 232 21.14 -9.03 -12.25
CA ARG A 232 21.19 -10.40 -12.82
C ARG A 232 21.99 -11.36 -11.94
N GLY A 233 22.77 -10.85 -10.98
CA GLY A 233 23.48 -11.68 -10.01
C GLY A 233 22.66 -12.01 -8.76
N LEU A 234 21.44 -11.55 -8.64
CA LEU A 234 20.61 -11.61 -7.45
C LEU A 234 19.52 -12.69 -7.55
N SER A 235 19.39 -13.46 -6.48
CA SER A 235 18.36 -14.50 -6.33
C SER A 235 17.58 -14.29 -5.03
N MET A 236 16.37 -14.84 -4.96
CA MET A 236 15.52 -14.81 -3.78
C MET A 236 15.69 -16.09 -2.96
N PHE A 237 15.77 -15.95 -1.65
CA PHE A 237 15.93 -17.08 -0.72
C PHE A 237 14.85 -17.03 0.37
N ILE A 238 14.47 -18.22 0.86
CA ILE A 238 13.65 -18.40 2.04
C ILE A 238 14.58 -18.77 3.18
N TYR A 239 14.62 -17.95 4.23
CA TYR A 239 15.30 -18.28 5.48
C TYR A 239 14.26 -18.58 6.55
N ASP A 240 14.40 -19.70 7.23
CA ASP A 240 13.61 -20.10 8.39
C ASP A 240 14.44 -19.83 9.66
N LYS A 241 13.90 -19.03 10.57
CA LYS A 241 14.56 -18.68 11.86
C LYS A 241 15.04 -19.90 12.65
N ARG A 242 14.36 -21.04 12.49
CA ARG A 242 14.73 -22.32 13.13
C ARG A 242 16.12 -22.84 12.70
N ASN A 243 16.62 -22.39 11.55
CA ASN A 243 17.94 -22.75 11.05
C ASN A 243 19.09 -22.06 11.80
N GLY A 244 18.80 -20.98 12.56
CA GLY A 244 19.84 -20.16 13.20
C GLY A 244 20.77 -19.45 12.21
N GLY A 245 21.83 -18.84 12.72
CA GLY A 245 22.83 -18.14 11.92
C GLY A 245 22.46 -16.71 11.54
N VAL A 246 21.39 -16.16 12.10
CA VAL A 246 21.01 -14.74 11.96
C VAL A 246 20.85 -14.13 13.34
N ASP A 247 21.56 -13.02 13.56
CA ASP A 247 21.48 -12.20 14.77
C ASP A 247 20.88 -10.84 14.46
N VAL A 248 20.00 -10.36 15.34
CA VAL A 248 19.59 -8.95 15.36
C VAL A 248 20.70 -8.15 16.04
N ARG A 249 21.36 -7.29 15.27
CA ARG A 249 22.46 -6.48 15.77
C ARG A 249 22.02 -5.18 16.39
N HIS A 250 20.96 -4.58 15.84
CA HIS A 250 20.43 -3.30 16.25
C HIS A 250 18.96 -3.17 15.89
N ILE A 251 18.20 -2.40 16.68
CA ILE A 251 16.86 -1.93 16.38
C ILE A 251 16.92 -0.42 16.23
N GLU A 252 16.48 0.10 15.10
CA GLU A 252 16.56 1.53 14.77
C GLU A 252 15.63 2.38 15.65
N HIS A 253 16.13 3.46 16.20
CA HIS A 253 15.33 4.51 16.85
C HIS A 253 14.72 5.40 15.78
N LYS A 254 13.40 5.35 15.64
CA LYS A 254 12.69 6.00 14.53
C LYS A 254 11.89 7.22 15.00
N LEU A 255 11.51 8.07 14.04
CA LEU A 255 10.64 9.21 14.28
C LEU A 255 9.22 8.77 14.71
N GLY A 256 8.68 7.73 14.06
CA GLY A 256 7.34 7.18 14.30
C GLY A 256 7.31 5.67 14.07
N ILE A 257 6.09 5.10 14.05
CA ILE A 257 5.83 3.65 14.01
C ILE A 257 6.72 2.89 15.00
N HIS A 258 6.80 3.40 16.24
CA HIS A 258 7.74 2.87 17.23
C HIS A 258 7.47 1.42 17.57
N GLY A 259 6.22 0.98 17.59
CA GLY A 259 5.84 -0.41 17.86
C GLY A 259 6.33 -1.40 16.81
N SER A 260 6.67 -0.93 15.60
CA SER A 260 7.21 -1.77 14.53
C SER A 260 8.74 -1.87 14.65
N PRO A 261 9.31 -3.05 14.94
CA PRO A 261 10.77 -3.21 15.01
C PRO A 261 11.37 -3.09 13.61
N THR A 262 12.39 -2.24 13.48
CA THR A 262 13.18 -2.07 12.27
C THR A 262 14.62 -2.46 12.58
N CYS A 263 15.08 -3.59 12.04
CA CYS A 263 16.28 -4.29 12.49
C CYS A 263 17.45 -4.14 11.52
N GLU A 264 18.66 -4.14 12.08
CA GLU A 264 19.88 -4.50 11.38
C GLU A 264 20.20 -5.97 11.68
N LEU A 265 20.35 -6.79 10.62
CA LEU A 265 20.56 -8.24 10.70
C LEU A 265 21.97 -8.61 10.23
N THR A 266 22.60 -9.53 10.95
CA THR A 266 23.86 -10.16 10.53
C THR A 266 23.62 -11.63 10.23
N TYR A 267 23.86 -12.01 8.98
CA TYR A 267 23.82 -13.38 8.48
C TYR A 267 25.21 -14.02 8.61
N LYS A 268 25.30 -15.12 9.32
CA LYS A 268 26.55 -15.87 9.59
C LYS A 268 26.38 -17.32 9.18
N ASN A 269 26.69 -17.62 7.93
CA ASN A 269 26.52 -18.96 7.36
C ASN A 269 25.11 -19.53 7.52
N ALA A 270 24.10 -18.66 7.43
CA ALA A 270 22.69 -18.99 7.67
C ALA A 270 22.17 -19.91 6.56
N LYS A 271 21.55 -21.04 6.93
CA LYS A 271 20.98 -21.99 5.99
C LYS A 271 19.68 -21.46 5.40
N ALA A 272 19.57 -21.46 4.07
CA ALA A 272 18.40 -20.98 3.35
C ALA A 272 18.07 -21.86 2.14
N GLU A 273 16.86 -21.72 1.61
CA GLU A 273 16.37 -22.39 0.40
C GLU A 273 16.23 -21.36 -0.73
N LEU A 274 16.61 -21.74 -1.95
CA LEU A 274 16.35 -20.92 -3.14
C LEU A 274 14.84 -20.89 -3.42
N CYS A 275 14.27 -19.69 -3.57
CA CYS A 275 12.88 -19.49 -3.99
C CYS A 275 12.84 -19.18 -5.49
N GLY A 276 12.17 -20.02 -6.25
CA GLY A 276 12.12 -19.90 -7.71
C GLY A 276 13.48 -20.16 -8.39
N ASP A 277 13.73 -19.48 -9.51
CA ASP A 277 14.95 -19.64 -10.31
C ASP A 277 16.05 -18.67 -9.88
N ARG A 278 17.32 -19.09 -10.03
CA ARG A 278 18.48 -18.21 -9.85
C ARG A 278 18.43 -17.03 -10.82
N LYS A 279 19.03 -15.92 -10.42
CA LYS A 279 19.19 -14.68 -11.21
C LYS A 279 17.90 -13.88 -11.45
N LEU A 280 16.74 -14.39 -11.03
CA LEU A 280 15.46 -13.71 -11.17
C LEU A 280 15.02 -12.97 -9.91
N GLY A 281 15.83 -12.99 -8.83
CA GLY A 281 15.47 -12.42 -7.53
C GLY A 281 15.01 -10.98 -7.61
N LEU A 282 15.83 -10.08 -8.17
CA LEU A 282 15.47 -8.68 -8.28
C LEU A 282 14.52 -8.40 -9.45
N ILE A 283 14.86 -8.89 -10.64
CA ILE A 283 14.19 -8.49 -11.88
C ILE A 283 12.76 -9.02 -12.02
N LYS A 284 12.41 -10.05 -11.25
CA LYS A 284 11.07 -10.66 -11.27
C LYS A 284 10.44 -10.70 -9.88
N TYR A 285 11.08 -11.38 -8.91
CA TYR A 285 10.44 -11.71 -7.64
C TYR A 285 10.32 -10.51 -6.71
N VAL A 286 11.36 -9.69 -6.57
CA VAL A 286 11.31 -8.45 -5.79
C VAL A 286 10.36 -7.44 -6.44
N MET A 287 10.30 -7.36 -7.77
CA MET A 287 9.36 -6.44 -8.43
C MET A 287 7.90 -6.81 -8.15
N ALA A 288 7.56 -8.11 -8.15
CA ALA A 288 6.22 -8.58 -7.78
C ALA A 288 5.93 -8.30 -6.30
N LEU A 289 6.85 -8.64 -5.41
CA LEU A 289 6.78 -8.37 -3.97
C LEU A 289 6.56 -6.88 -3.68
N MET A 290 7.34 -6.01 -4.30
CA MET A 290 7.27 -4.54 -4.12
C MET A 290 5.95 -3.95 -4.63
N ASN A 291 5.34 -4.48 -5.68
CA ASN A 291 4.03 -4.00 -6.14
C ASN A 291 2.93 -4.29 -5.09
N GLY A 292 2.96 -5.47 -4.46
CA GLY A 292 2.09 -5.80 -3.33
C GLY A 292 2.34 -4.91 -2.12
N ALA A 293 3.62 -4.71 -1.75
CA ALA A 293 4.01 -3.85 -0.64
C ALA A 293 3.57 -2.38 -0.86
N ARG A 294 3.70 -1.84 -2.08
CA ARG A 294 3.24 -0.48 -2.43
C ARG A 294 1.72 -0.31 -2.21
N LEU A 295 0.94 -1.32 -2.59
CA LEU A 295 -0.51 -1.31 -2.33
C LEU A 295 -0.81 -1.34 -0.84
N GLY A 296 -0.06 -2.15 -0.06
CA GLY A 296 -0.13 -2.19 1.40
C GLY A 296 0.17 -0.84 2.06
N ILE A 297 1.19 -0.10 1.56
CA ILE A 297 1.50 1.24 2.07
C ILE A 297 0.43 2.27 1.67
N ALA A 298 -0.18 2.15 0.50
CA ALA A 298 -1.31 2.99 0.14
C ALA A 298 -2.49 2.77 1.10
N ALA A 299 -2.79 1.51 1.46
CA ALA A 299 -3.83 1.18 2.44
C ALA A 299 -3.48 1.68 3.86
N GLN A 300 -2.22 1.53 4.28
CA GLN A 300 -1.72 2.07 5.54
C GLN A 300 -1.90 3.59 5.61
N SER A 301 -1.61 4.27 4.52
CA SER A 301 -1.74 5.73 4.41
C SER A 301 -3.20 6.17 4.57
N VAL A 302 -4.14 5.54 3.86
CA VAL A 302 -5.58 5.84 3.94
C VAL A 302 -6.10 5.62 5.37
N GLY A 303 -5.62 4.59 6.08
CA GLY A 303 -5.99 4.36 7.49
C GLY A 303 -5.55 5.52 8.40
N VAL A 304 -4.32 6.02 8.23
CA VAL A 304 -3.83 7.19 9.00
C VAL A 304 -4.57 8.47 8.60
N GLU A 305 -4.91 8.66 7.32
CA GLU A 305 -5.75 9.77 6.87
C GLU A 305 -7.12 9.76 7.54
N GLN A 306 -7.75 8.58 7.62
CA GLN A 306 -9.06 8.41 8.28
C GLN A 306 -8.97 8.82 9.74
N GLU A 307 -7.96 8.35 10.46
CA GLU A 307 -7.84 8.63 11.87
C GLU A 307 -7.44 10.08 12.15
N ALA A 308 -6.58 10.66 11.33
CA ALA A 308 -6.23 12.08 11.40
C ALA A 308 -7.47 12.97 11.20
N TYR A 309 -8.35 12.61 10.26
CA TYR A 309 -9.61 13.30 10.04
C TYR A 309 -10.56 13.14 11.24
N ASN A 310 -10.70 11.92 11.79
CA ASN A 310 -11.54 11.64 12.95
C ASN A 310 -11.13 12.49 14.15
N GLU A 311 -9.84 12.49 14.49
CA GLU A 311 -9.27 13.27 15.61
C GLU A 311 -9.48 14.78 15.40
N GLY A 312 -9.16 15.29 14.20
CA GLY A 312 -9.38 16.71 13.87
C GLY A 312 -10.84 17.12 13.95
N LEU A 313 -11.75 16.30 13.43
CA LEU A 313 -13.18 16.55 13.45
C LEU A 313 -13.76 16.50 14.88
N ALA A 314 -13.38 15.50 15.68
CA ALA A 314 -13.82 15.37 17.06
C ALA A 314 -13.38 16.58 17.89
N TYR A 315 -12.11 16.95 17.82
CA TYR A 315 -11.59 18.12 18.53
C TYR A 315 -12.28 19.42 18.09
N ALA A 316 -12.49 19.63 16.79
CA ALA A 316 -13.14 20.83 16.27
C ALA A 316 -14.61 20.99 16.73
N ARG A 317 -15.31 19.86 16.95
CA ARG A 317 -16.68 19.83 17.48
C ARG A 317 -16.76 20.16 18.97
N GLU A 318 -15.72 19.88 19.72
CA GLU A 318 -15.69 20.08 21.18
C GLU A 318 -15.08 21.42 21.58
N ARG A 319 -13.96 21.80 20.95
CA ARG A 319 -13.20 23.00 21.29
C ARG A 319 -13.97 24.26 20.96
N ALA A 320 -14.04 25.18 21.90
CA ALA A 320 -14.62 26.53 21.71
C ALA A 320 -13.56 27.62 21.89
N GLN A 321 -13.56 28.59 20.99
CA GLN A 321 -12.80 29.84 21.07
C GLN A 321 -13.65 30.98 20.57
N PHE A 322 -13.42 32.22 21.06
CA PHE A 322 -14.16 33.42 20.68
C PHE A 322 -15.68 33.27 20.80
N GLY A 323 -16.13 32.45 21.76
CA GLY A 323 -17.56 32.23 22.04
C GLY A 323 -18.25 31.17 21.17
N GLU A 324 -17.55 30.56 20.21
CA GLU A 324 -18.11 29.53 19.31
C GLU A 324 -17.23 28.28 19.22
N LYS A 325 -17.82 27.14 18.79
CA LYS A 325 -17.07 25.92 18.44
C LYS A 325 -16.20 26.20 17.22
N ILE A 326 -14.93 25.73 17.27
CA ILE A 326 -13.96 26.07 16.20
C ILE A 326 -14.33 25.45 14.85
N ILE A 327 -15.13 24.39 14.80
CA ILE A 327 -15.66 23.80 13.55
C ILE A 327 -16.44 24.80 12.70
N LYS A 328 -16.93 25.89 13.28
CA LYS A 328 -17.66 26.94 12.56
C LYS A 328 -16.74 27.94 11.87
N PHE A 329 -15.46 27.95 12.17
CA PHE A 329 -14.52 28.90 11.59
C PHE A 329 -14.11 28.49 10.18
N PRO A 330 -14.13 29.40 9.19
CA PRO A 330 -13.81 29.11 7.80
C PRO A 330 -12.49 28.37 7.61
N ALA A 331 -11.43 28.78 8.28
CA ALA A 331 -10.12 28.13 8.19
C ALA A 331 -10.14 26.67 8.70
N VAL A 332 -10.96 26.37 9.71
CA VAL A 332 -11.06 25.02 10.30
C VAL A 332 -11.89 24.10 9.41
N TYR A 333 -13.07 24.57 8.95
CA TYR A 333 -13.89 23.72 8.08
C TYR A 333 -13.29 23.56 6.68
N ASP A 334 -12.47 24.51 6.20
CA ASP A 334 -11.70 24.32 4.96
C ASP A 334 -10.68 23.20 5.12
N MET A 335 -9.85 23.21 6.19
CA MET A 335 -8.92 22.11 6.48
C MET A 335 -9.64 20.76 6.56
N LEU A 336 -10.71 20.66 7.35
CA LEU A 336 -11.49 19.42 7.50
C LEU A 336 -12.08 18.93 6.18
N SER A 337 -12.61 19.85 5.36
CA SER A 337 -13.19 19.49 4.06
C SER A 337 -12.11 18.99 3.08
N ARG A 338 -10.93 19.62 3.05
CA ARG A 338 -9.79 19.15 2.25
C ARG A 338 -9.25 17.81 2.74
N MET A 339 -9.16 17.60 4.06
CA MET A 339 -8.75 16.30 4.64
C MET A 339 -9.72 15.19 4.21
N LYS A 340 -11.03 15.41 4.34
CA LYS A 340 -12.04 14.41 3.93
C LYS A 340 -12.02 14.15 2.44
N ALA A 341 -11.87 15.17 1.62
CA ALA A 341 -11.81 15.05 0.16
C ALA A 341 -10.57 14.24 -0.30
N LYS A 342 -9.39 14.48 0.30
CA LYS A 342 -8.18 13.69 0.03
C LYS A 342 -8.36 12.22 0.43
N LEU A 343 -8.89 12.00 1.64
CA LEU A 343 -9.18 10.66 2.16
C LEU A 343 -10.10 9.86 1.23
N ASP A 344 -11.25 10.43 0.84
CA ASP A 344 -12.22 9.73 0.00
C ASP A 344 -11.67 9.47 -1.41
N ALA A 345 -11.03 10.46 -2.03
CA ALA A 345 -10.40 10.30 -3.33
C ALA A 345 -9.23 9.30 -3.29
N GLY A 346 -8.44 9.32 -2.21
CA GLY A 346 -7.35 8.37 -1.96
C GLY A 346 -7.86 6.93 -1.79
N ARG A 347 -8.96 6.75 -1.06
CA ARG A 347 -9.64 5.46 -0.88
C ARG A 347 -10.18 4.93 -2.20
N SER A 348 -10.83 5.78 -3.00
CA SER A 348 -11.33 5.42 -4.33
C SER A 348 -10.19 4.92 -5.23
N LEU A 349 -9.05 5.63 -5.25
CA LEU A 349 -7.86 5.24 -6.01
C LEU A 349 -7.26 3.91 -5.50
N LEU A 350 -7.13 3.75 -4.18
CA LEU A 350 -6.61 2.54 -3.54
C LEU A 350 -7.42 1.31 -3.95
N TYR A 351 -8.72 1.35 -3.74
CA TYR A 351 -9.56 0.17 -3.98
C TYR A 351 -9.77 -0.11 -5.47
N GLN A 352 -9.76 0.93 -6.31
CA GLN A 352 -9.76 0.72 -7.76
C GLN A 352 -8.48 0.03 -8.23
N THR A 353 -7.32 0.45 -7.68
CA THR A 353 -6.02 -0.20 -7.97
C THR A 353 -6.02 -1.66 -7.51
N ALA A 354 -6.50 -1.92 -6.29
CA ALA A 354 -6.58 -3.27 -5.74
C ALA A 354 -7.47 -4.20 -6.59
N ARG A 355 -8.63 -3.71 -7.08
CA ARG A 355 -9.49 -4.47 -7.99
C ARG A 355 -8.80 -4.82 -9.31
N TYR A 356 -7.99 -3.92 -9.89
CA TYR A 356 -7.20 -4.23 -11.08
C TYR A 356 -6.15 -5.30 -10.80
N VAL A 357 -5.50 -5.24 -9.64
CA VAL A 357 -4.54 -6.28 -9.21
C VAL A 357 -5.24 -7.63 -9.07
N ASP A 358 -6.40 -7.67 -8.42
CA ASP A 358 -7.16 -8.91 -8.22
C ASP A 358 -7.60 -9.55 -9.54
N LEU A 359 -8.10 -8.76 -10.47
CA LEU A 359 -8.58 -9.25 -11.76
C LEU A 359 -7.47 -9.91 -12.58
N TYR A 360 -6.30 -9.25 -12.72
CA TYR A 360 -5.22 -9.86 -13.49
C TYR A 360 -4.56 -11.04 -12.75
N LYS A 361 -4.38 -10.95 -11.42
CA LYS A 361 -3.76 -12.01 -10.62
C LYS A 361 -4.64 -13.27 -10.57
N SER A 362 -5.96 -13.12 -10.48
CA SER A 362 -6.88 -14.26 -10.54
C SER A 362 -6.82 -14.97 -11.89
N LEU A 363 -6.74 -14.22 -13.00
CA LEU A 363 -6.57 -14.79 -14.34
C LEU A 363 -5.19 -15.46 -14.49
N GLU A 364 -4.14 -14.86 -13.93
CA GLU A 364 -2.80 -15.45 -13.90
C GLU A 364 -2.79 -16.78 -13.13
N ASP A 365 -3.46 -16.84 -11.97
CA ASP A 365 -3.59 -18.07 -11.19
C ASP A 365 -4.37 -19.15 -11.95
N ILE A 366 -5.51 -18.81 -12.56
CA ILE A 366 -6.28 -19.70 -13.41
C ILE A 366 -5.45 -20.23 -14.59
N SER A 367 -4.53 -19.41 -15.12
CA SER A 367 -3.68 -19.81 -16.24
C SER A 367 -2.70 -20.96 -15.91
N ARG A 368 -2.47 -21.22 -14.63
CA ARG A 368 -1.64 -22.35 -14.16
C ARG A 368 -2.41 -23.67 -14.23
N ASP A 369 -3.72 -23.62 -14.05
CA ASP A 369 -4.58 -24.80 -14.03
C ASP A 369 -5.12 -25.16 -15.42
N ARG A 370 -5.41 -24.14 -16.25
CA ARG A 370 -5.94 -24.30 -17.59
C ARG A 370 -5.51 -23.17 -18.55
N LYS A 371 -5.61 -23.44 -19.84
CA LYS A 371 -5.41 -22.41 -20.86
C LYS A 371 -6.53 -21.37 -20.83
N LEU A 372 -6.15 -20.08 -20.79
CA LEU A 372 -7.10 -18.96 -20.87
C LEU A 372 -7.71 -18.84 -22.27
N THR A 373 -8.98 -18.39 -22.34
CA THR A 373 -9.63 -18.00 -23.60
C THR A 373 -8.94 -16.76 -24.20
N PRO A 374 -9.20 -16.41 -25.48
CA PRO A 374 -8.69 -15.16 -26.05
C PRO A 374 -9.17 -13.93 -25.29
N GLU A 375 -10.44 -13.92 -24.85
CA GLU A 375 -11.06 -12.84 -24.08
C GLU A 375 -10.38 -12.70 -22.71
N GLU A 376 -10.22 -13.81 -21.98
CA GLU A 376 -9.53 -13.82 -20.68
C GLU A 376 -8.07 -13.34 -20.79
N ARG A 377 -7.36 -13.71 -21.86
CA ARG A 377 -5.99 -13.21 -22.11
C ARG A 377 -5.95 -11.71 -22.34
N ASN A 378 -6.93 -11.17 -23.08
CA ASN A 378 -7.03 -9.73 -23.31
C ASN A 378 -7.37 -8.98 -22.03
N GLU A 379 -8.34 -9.50 -21.26
CA GLU A 379 -8.73 -9.00 -19.95
C GLU A 379 -7.53 -8.97 -18.98
N MET A 380 -6.78 -10.06 -18.88
CA MET A 380 -5.57 -10.14 -18.05
C MET A 380 -4.52 -9.09 -18.43
N LYS A 381 -4.25 -8.91 -19.74
CA LYS A 381 -3.30 -7.90 -20.21
C LYS A 381 -3.77 -6.47 -19.92
N GLN A 382 -5.05 -6.20 -20.09
CA GLN A 382 -5.65 -4.90 -19.80
C GLN A 382 -5.50 -4.55 -18.32
N TYR A 383 -5.93 -5.44 -17.43
CA TYR A 383 -5.88 -5.20 -15.99
C TYR A 383 -4.46 -5.21 -15.42
N SER A 384 -3.54 -6.01 -15.95
CA SER A 384 -2.13 -5.94 -15.60
C SER A 384 -1.53 -4.58 -15.93
N ARG A 385 -1.83 -4.03 -17.13
CA ARG A 385 -1.38 -2.68 -17.53
C ARG A 385 -1.96 -1.58 -16.63
N LEU A 386 -3.25 -1.68 -16.27
CA LEU A 386 -3.91 -0.73 -15.38
C LEU A 386 -3.33 -0.82 -13.95
N ALA A 387 -3.12 -2.02 -13.42
CA ALA A 387 -2.51 -2.22 -12.11
C ALA A 387 -1.10 -1.63 -12.05
N ASP A 388 -0.26 -1.88 -13.07
CA ASP A 388 1.09 -1.33 -13.16
C ASP A 388 1.10 0.21 -13.23
N ALA A 389 0.13 0.80 -13.92
CA ALA A 389 0.00 2.25 -14.02
C ALA A 389 -0.54 2.87 -12.72
N PHE A 390 -1.54 2.25 -12.09
CA PHE A 390 -2.22 2.82 -10.91
C PHE A 390 -1.45 2.62 -9.60
N THR A 391 -0.72 1.53 -9.43
CA THR A 391 0.04 1.25 -8.19
C THR A 391 0.97 2.38 -7.78
N PRO A 392 1.83 2.96 -8.65
CA PRO A 392 2.70 4.05 -8.25
C PRO A 392 1.93 5.33 -7.88
N ILE A 393 0.83 5.66 -8.56
CA ILE A 393 0.03 6.83 -8.17
C ILE A 393 -0.74 6.59 -6.87
N ALA A 394 -1.26 5.39 -6.63
CA ALA A 394 -1.93 5.05 -5.39
C ALA A 394 -0.98 5.17 -4.18
N LYS A 395 0.21 4.58 -4.27
CA LYS A 395 1.22 4.66 -3.20
C LYS A 395 1.72 6.07 -2.99
N GLY A 396 2.10 6.77 -4.05
CA GLY A 396 2.68 8.11 -3.93
C GLY A 396 1.70 9.14 -3.39
N MET A 397 0.49 9.23 -3.96
CA MET A 397 -0.51 10.23 -3.55
C MET A 397 -0.99 10.00 -2.11
N ASN A 398 -1.40 8.76 -1.78
CA ASN A 398 -1.90 8.48 -0.43
C ASN A 398 -0.82 8.69 0.65
N SER A 399 0.45 8.35 0.38
CA SER A 399 1.53 8.59 1.35
C SER A 399 1.81 10.08 1.60
N GLU A 400 1.66 10.93 0.61
CA GLU A 400 1.77 12.39 0.76
C GLU A 400 0.52 12.95 1.46
N TYR A 401 -0.67 12.48 1.12
CA TYR A 401 -1.92 12.91 1.75
C TYR A 401 -2.00 12.51 3.23
N ALA A 402 -1.51 11.34 3.60
CA ALA A 402 -1.42 10.94 5.01
C ALA A 402 -0.59 11.93 5.82
N SER A 403 0.57 12.36 5.29
CA SER A 403 1.42 13.35 5.95
C SER A 403 0.74 14.72 6.05
N GLN A 404 0.02 15.15 5.00
CA GLN A 404 -0.70 16.43 4.98
C GLN A 404 -1.91 16.41 5.93
N ASN A 405 -2.71 15.34 5.92
CA ASN A 405 -3.87 15.21 6.80
C ASN A 405 -3.45 15.14 8.27
N ALA A 406 -2.37 14.44 8.59
CA ALA A 406 -1.83 14.39 9.94
C ALA A 406 -1.27 15.75 10.39
N TYR A 407 -0.64 16.52 9.49
CA TYR A 407 -0.24 17.91 9.74
C TYR A 407 -1.45 18.81 10.04
N ASP A 408 -2.51 18.71 9.23
CA ASP A 408 -3.73 19.50 9.40
C ASP A 408 -4.46 19.13 10.71
N ALA A 409 -4.45 17.85 11.11
CA ALA A 409 -4.98 17.41 12.40
C ALA A 409 -4.28 18.10 13.57
N ILE A 410 -2.94 18.18 13.57
CA ILE A 410 -2.18 18.94 14.58
C ILE A 410 -2.57 20.41 14.55
N SER A 411 -2.69 21.00 13.36
CA SER A 411 -3.07 22.42 13.20
C SER A 411 -4.44 22.74 13.78
N ILE A 412 -5.42 21.85 13.58
CA ILE A 412 -6.78 21.96 14.15
C ILE A 412 -6.73 21.88 15.67
N HIS A 413 -5.89 21.01 16.25
CA HIS A 413 -5.71 20.92 17.71
C HIS A 413 -4.94 22.11 18.30
N GLY A 414 -4.17 22.83 17.47
CA GLY A 414 -3.30 23.91 17.93
C GLY A 414 -2.24 23.39 18.90
N GLY A 415 -1.97 24.12 20.00
CA GLY A 415 -0.97 23.70 20.99
C GLY A 415 -1.20 22.30 21.58
N SER A 416 -2.46 21.88 21.72
CA SER A 416 -2.80 20.54 22.19
C SER A 416 -2.30 19.45 21.24
N GLY A 417 -2.32 19.68 19.92
CA GLY A 417 -1.85 18.71 18.94
C GLY A 417 -0.34 18.46 18.93
N PHE A 418 0.43 19.30 19.63
CA PHE A 418 1.88 19.20 19.72
C PHE A 418 2.38 18.44 20.95
N ILE A 419 1.48 18.12 21.90
CA ILE A 419 1.84 17.41 23.13
C ILE A 419 1.50 15.92 23.03
N MET A 420 2.28 15.10 23.73
CA MET A 420 2.27 13.64 23.60
C MET A 420 0.95 12.98 24.04
N GLU A 421 0.17 13.65 24.88
CA GLU A 421 -1.13 13.21 25.37
C GLU A 421 -2.27 13.21 24.34
N TYR A 422 -2.01 13.80 23.16
CA TYR A 422 -2.95 13.79 22.04
C TYR A 422 -2.43 12.93 20.89
N LYS A 423 -3.27 12.08 20.35
CA LYS A 423 -2.96 11.11 19.30
C LYS A 423 -2.46 11.75 17.99
N SER A 424 -2.88 12.99 17.68
CA SER A 424 -2.53 13.68 16.43
C SER A 424 -1.02 13.79 16.18
N GLN A 425 -0.19 13.98 17.22
CA GLN A 425 1.27 14.01 17.07
C GLN A 425 1.84 12.63 16.67
N ARG A 426 1.28 11.52 17.18
CA ARG A 426 1.70 10.16 16.80
C ARG A 426 1.37 9.90 15.34
N LEU A 427 0.14 10.22 14.90
CA LEU A 427 -0.28 10.07 13.50
C LEU A 427 0.66 10.82 12.54
N TYR A 428 1.10 12.03 12.91
CA TYR A 428 2.05 12.80 12.11
C TYR A 428 3.44 12.17 12.05
N ARG A 429 3.96 11.67 13.18
CA ARG A 429 5.24 10.96 13.23
C ARG A 429 5.21 9.68 12.38
N ASP A 430 4.12 8.93 12.49
CA ASP A 430 3.92 7.66 11.79
C ASP A 430 3.76 7.87 10.28
N ALA A 431 2.95 8.84 9.86
CA ALA A 431 2.70 9.13 8.45
C ALA A 431 3.98 9.45 7.66
N ARG A 432 4.98 10.05 8.31
CA ARG A 432 6.16 10.57 7.59
C ARG A 432 6.97 9.49 6.87
N ILE A 433 6.97 8.25 7.34
CA ILE A 433 7.74 7.18 6.69
C ILE A 433 7.08 6.69 5.39
N PHE A 434 5.78 6.85 5.22
CA PHE A 434 5.03 6.26 4.10
C PHE A 434 5.50 6.76 2.73
N SER A 435 5.95 8.01 2.63
CA SER A 435 6.52 8.57 1.40
C SER A 435 8.00 8.21 1.18
N ILE A 436 8.62 7.43 2.08
CA ILE A 436 10.04 7.07 2.04
C ILE A 436 10.24 5.59 1.73
N TYR A 437 9.69 4.68 2.56
CA TYR A 437 9.94 3.25 2.41
C TYR A 437 9.08 2.60 1.31
N GLU A 438 9.41 1.36 0.93
CA GLU A 438 8.80 0.60 -0.18
C GLU A 438 8.84 1.37 -1.52
N GLY A 439 9.92 2.13 -1.68
CA GLY A 439 10.12 3.07 -2.78
C GLY A 439 9.61 4.47 -2.47
N THR A 440 10.53 5.43 -2.46
CA THR A 440 10.21 6.85 -2.21
C THR A 440 9.16 7.37 -3.18
N THR A 441 8.51 8.48 -2.85
CA THR A 441 7.61 9.16 -3.79
C THR A 441 8.30 9.43 -5.14
N GLN A 442 9.58 9.80 -5.14
CA GLN A 442 10.32 10.00 -6.38
C GLN A 442 10.44 8.71 -7.22
N LEU A 443 10.61 7.54 -6.59
CA LEU A 443 10.60 6.26 -7.30
C LEU A 443 9.21 5.92 -7.88
N GLN A 444 8.12 6.37 -7.23
CA GLN A 444 6.77 6.24 -7.80
C GLN A 444 6.63 7.14 -9.05
N VAL A 445 7.17 8.36 -9.01
CA VAL A 445 7.22 9.26 -10.18
C VAL A 445 7.98 8.61 -11.32
N VAL A 446 9.18 8.08 -11.07
CA VAL A 446 9.99 7.37 -12.09
C VAL A 446 9.25 6.15 -12.66
N ALA A 447 8.52 5.40 -11.83
CA ALA A 447 7.74 4.27 -12.31
C ALA A 447 6.53 4.70 -13.17
N ALA A 448 5.90 5.82 -12.84
CA ALA A 448 4.68 6.32 -13.49
C ALA A 448 4.96 7.11 -14.78
N ILE A 449 6.08 7.86 -14.86
CA ILE A 449 6.29 8.84 -15.92
C ILE A 449 6.27 8.25 -17.34
N ARG A 450 6.65 6.99 -17.49
CA ARG A 450 6.55 6.28 -18.77
C ARG A 450 5.11 6.14 -19.26
N TYR A 451 4.15 6.01 -18.34
CA TYR A 451 2.71 5.93 -18.67
C TYR A 451 2.10 7.29 -18.96
N VAL A 452 2.71 8.38 -18.45
CA VAL A 452 2.38 9.75 -18.83
C VAL A 452 2.80 9.98 -20.28
N THR A 453 4.08 9.75 -20.58
CA THR A 453 4.68 10.10 -21.88
C THR A 453 4.24 9.20 -23.03
N ASN A 454 3.90 7.93 -22.76
CA ASN A 454 3.38 7.01 -23.80
C ASN A 454 1.86 7.12 -24.01
N GLY A 455 1.17 8.02 -23.29
CA GLY A 455 -0.26 8.29 -23.43
C GLY A 455 -1.20 7.30 -22.72
N THR A 456 -0.68 6.36 -21.93
CA THR A 456 -1.52 5.37 -21.22
C THR A 456 -2.51 6.06 -20.29
N TYR A 457 -2.04 6.97 -19.42
CA TYR A 457 -2.92 7.69 -18.51
C TYR A 457 -3.90 8.60 -19.23
N LEU A 458 -3.46 9.29 -20.29
CA LEU A 458 -4.33 10.15 -21.07
C LEU A 458 -5.49 9.36 -21.69
N GLN A 459 -5.23 8.15 -22.19
CA GLN A 459 -6.29 7.28 -22.71
C GLN A 459 -7.27 6.88 -21.60
N VAL A 460 -6.76 6.46 -20.44
CA VAL A 460 -7.59 6.11 -19.27
C VAL A 460 -8.46 7.30 -18.85
N ILE A 461 -7.89 8.49 -18.75
CA ILE A 461 -8.62 9.72 -18.41
C ILE A 461 -9.72 10.00 -19.43
N LYS A 462 -9.42 9.90 -20.73
CA LYS A 462 -10.39 10.11 -21.82
C LYS A 462 -11.53 9.07 -21.76
N ASP A 463 -11.22 7.82 -21.47
CA ASP A 463 -12.22 6.76 -21.30
C ASP A 463 -13.13 7.03 -20.08
N MET A 464 -12.55 7.41 -18.95
CA MET A 464 -13.31 7.78 -17.74
C MET A 464 -14.19 9.01 -17.95
N LEU A 465 -13.74 9.99 -18.75
CA LEU A 465 -14.56 11.15 -19.12
C LEU A 465 -15.77 10.79 -19.97
N GLN A 466 -15.80 9.64 -20.63
CA GLN A 466 -16.97 9.19 -21.40
C GLN A 466 -18.01 8.52 -20.52
N SER A 467 -17.67 8.07 -19.31
CA SER A 467 -18.58 7.42 -18.39
C SER A 467 -19.74 8.36 -18.01
N GLU A 468 -20.94 7.83 -17.90
CA GLU A 468 -22.09 8.60 -17.45
C GLU A 468 -21.94 8.97 -15.97
N VAL A 469 -22.36 10.16 -15.61
CA VAL A 469 -22.41 10.64 -14.22
C VAL A 469 -23.81 11.18 -13.91
N SER A 470 -24.16 11.23 -12.62
CA SER A 470 -25.43 11.82 -12.17
C SER A 470 -25.53 13.29 -12.55
N ASP A 471 -26.74 13.84 -12.60
CA ASP A 471 -26.97 15.26 -12.93
C ASP A 471 -26.22 16.20 -11.98
N ALA A 472 -26.08 15.82 -10.71
CA ALA A 472 -25.31 16.57 -9.72
C ALA A 472 -23.79 16.62 -10.05
N MET A 473 -23.25 15.60 -10.70
CA MET A 473 -21.82 15.50 -11.06
C MET A 473 -21.49 16.11 -12.44
N LYS A 474 -22.48 16.34 -13.31
CA LYS A 474 -22.25 16.95 -14.64
C LYS A 474 -21.51 18.29 -14.58
N PRO A 475 -21.82 19.21 -13.67
CA PRO A 475 -21.07 20.47 -13.54
C PRO A 475 -19.61 20.27 -13.17
N LEU A 476 -19.29 19.29 -12.31
CA LEU A 476 -17.91 18.95 -11.92
C LEU A 476 -17.15 18.34 -13.10
N LYS A 477 -17.79 17.43 -13.82
CA LYS A 477 -17.20 16.82 -15.04
C LYS A 477 -16.87 17.87 -16.09
N ALA A 478 -17.73 18.89 -16.28
CA ALA A 478 -17.47 20.01 -17.17
C ALA A 478 -16.27 20.89 -16.72
N ARG A 479 -15.93 20.89 -15.43
CA ARG A 479 -14.73 21.58 -14.91
C ARG A 479 -13.46 20.78 -15.14
N ILE A 480 -13.52 19.44 -15.11
CA ILE A 480 -12.37 18.57 -15.34
C ILE A 480 -11.96 18.52 -16.82
N ALA A 481 -12.87 18.56 -17.77
CA ALA A 481 -12.58 18.46 -19.18
C ALA A 481 -11.50 19.48 -19.68
N PRO A 482 -11.55 20.79 -19.34
CA PRO A 482 -10.48 21.73 -19.70
C PRO A 482 -9.14 21.43 -19.04
N LEU A 483 -9.13 20.80 -17.85
CA LEU A 483 -7.88 20.43 -17.16
C LEU A 483 -7.17 19.28 -17.89
N VAL A 484 -7.92 18.39 -18.54
CA VAL A 484 -7.34 17.34 -19.39
C VAL A 484 -6.66 17.93 -20.60
N ASP A 485 -7.22 18.96 -21.22
CA ASP A 485 -6.57 19.68 -22.32
C ASP A 485 -5.27 20.38 -21.88
N LEU A 486 -5.28 20.98 -20.67
CA LEU A 486 -4.08 21.59 -20.08
C LEU A 486 -3.01 20.53 -19.79
N TYR A 487 -3.41 19.40 -19.22
CA TYR A 487 -2.53 18.27 -18.97
C TYR A 487 -1.89 17.74 -20.26
N GLU A 488 -2.69 17.51 -21.31
CA GLU A 488 -2.18 17.06 -22.62
C GLU A 488 -1.18 18.04 -23.22
N LYS A 489 -1.46 19.36 -23.13
CA LYS A 489 -0.52 20.40 -23.56
C LYS A 489 0.78 20.39 -22.77
N ALA A 490 0.71 20.25 -21.44
CA ALA A 490 1.89 20.18 -20.58
C ALA A 490 2.75 18.94 -20.89
N VAL A 491 2.12 17.78 -21.09
CA VAL A 491 2.82 16.54 -21.49
C VAL A 491 3.51 16.72 -22.84
N ASN A 492 2.82 17.28 -23.84
CA ASN A 492 3.38 17.51 -25.16
C ASN A 492 4.55 18.51 -25.11
N TYR A 493 4.43 19.59 -24.33
CA TYR A 493 5.51 20.56 -24.12
C TYR A 493 6.80 19.88 -23.62
N VAL A 494 6.69 19.02 -22.62
CA VAL A 494 7.86 18.30 -22.08
C VAL A 494 8.45 17.31 -23.09
N LYS A 495 7.60 16.63 -23.88
CA LYS A 495 8.07 15.73 -24.95
C LYS A 495 8.77 16.48 -26.07
N GLU A 496 8.26 17.64 -26.48
CA GLU A 496 8.83 18.47 -27.54
C GLU A 496 10.14 19.14 -27.15
N ALA A 497 10.36 19.40 -25.86
CA ALA A 497 11.64 19.90 -25.33
C ALA A 497 12.81 18.97 -25.66
N ASN A 498 12.56 17.66 -25.82
CA ASN A 498 13.54 16.63 -26.14
C ASN A 498 14.84 16.72 -25.32
N ASN A 499 14.68 17.03 -24.02
CA ASN A 499 15.76 17.20 -23.05
C ASN A 499 15.46 16.35 -21.81
N GLU A 500 16.32 15.37 -21.52
CA GLU A 500 16.12 14.39 -20.44
C GLU A 500 16.14 15.06 -19.05
N ASP A 501 17.02 16.05 -18.83
CA ASP A 501 17.10 16.77 -17.55
C ASP A 501 15.81 17.58 -17.28
N VAL A 502 15.26 18.24 -18.32
CA VAL A 502 13.97 18.95 -18.22
C VAL A 502 12.82 17.97 -17.97
N HIS A 503 12.81 16.86 -18.70
CA HIS A 503 11.81 15.80 -18.53
C HIS A 503 11.81 15.28 -17.08
N ASP A 504 12.97 14.91 -16.54
CA ASP A 504 13.08 14.35 -15.19
C ASP A 504 12.76 15.38 -14.11
N PHE A 505 13.15 16.63 -14.31
CA PHE A 505 12.84 17.72 -13.38
C PHE A 505 11.33 18.02 -13.32
N LEU A 506 10.64 17.96 -14.44
CA LEU A 506 9.20 18.24 -14.53
C LEU A 506 8.32 17.02 -14.27
N ALA A 507 8.89 15.82 -14.22
CA ALA A 507 8.16 14.55 -14.09
C ALA A 507 7.21 14.52 -12.90
N ARG A 508 7.62 15.05 -11.73
CA ARG A 508 6.77 15.11 -10.53
C ARG A 508 5.50 15.92 -10.78
N ARG A 509 5.56 17.03 -11.48
CA ARG A 509 4.40 17.89 -11.76
C ARG A 509 3.41 17.21 -12.70
N LEU A 510 3.92 16.53 -13.73
CA LEU A 510 3.08 15.75 -14.64
C LEU A 510 2.43 14.56 -13.92
N TYR A 511 3.17 13.90 -13.02
CA TYR A 511 2.66 12.84 -12.17
C TYR A 511 1.51 13.33 -11.28
N ASP A 512 1.69 14.45 -10.57
CA ASP A 512 0.66 15.02 -9.69
C ASP A 512 -0.61 15.37 -10.49
N MET A 513 -0.48 16.06 -11.61
CA MET A 513 -1.61 16.40 -12.51
C MET A 513 -2.37 15.15 -12.95
N THR A 514 -1.64 14.11 -13.35
CA THR A 514 -2.21 12.81 -13.77
C THR A 514 -3.06 12.21 -12.65
N ALA A 515 -2.47 12.09 -11.47
CA ALA A 515 -3.10 11.47 -10.32
C ALA A 515 -4.34 12.25 -9.86
N GLU A 516 -4.24 13.56 -9.73
CA GLU A 516 -5.32 14.43 -9.30
C GLU A 516 -6.53 14.39 -10.25
N ILE A 517 -6.29 14.36 -11.56
CA ILE A 517 -7.37 14.21 -12.56
C ILE A 517 -8.04 12.83 -12.44
N ILE A 518 -7.27 11.76 -12.36
CA ILE A 518 -7.81 10.39 -12.20
C ILE A 518 -8.62 10.27 -10.91
N MET A 519 -8.09 10.78 -9.80
CA MET A 519 -8.77 10.74 -8.50
C MET A 519 -10.06 11.56 -8.51
N SER A 520 -10.09 12.71 -9.21
CA SER A 520 -11.32 13.50 -9.42
C SER A 520 -12.39 12.70 -10.17
N LEU A 521 -12.00 11.95 -11.19
CA LEU A 521 -12.92 11.14 -11.97
C LEU A 521 -13.44 9.94 -11.16
N LEU A 522 -12.59 9.32 -10.35
CA LEU A 522 -12.97 8.21 -9.47
C LEU A 522 -13.96 8.66 -8.38
N ILE A 523 -13.67 9.76 -7.68
CA ILE A 523 -14.58 10.25 -6.63
C ILE A 523 -15.92 10.76 -7.19
N MET A 524 -15.96 11.25 -8.43
CA MET A 524 -17.21 11.59 -9.10
C MET A 524 -18.04 10.35 -9.47
N ASP A 525 -17.38 9.23 -9.85
CA ASP A 525 -18.06 7.96 -10.05
C ASP A 525 -18.68 7.46 -8.74
N ASP A 526 -17.93 7.49 -7.65
CA ASP A 526 -18.42 7.12 -6.32
C ASP A 526 -19.58 8.03 -5.88
N ALA A 527 -19.47 9.35 -6.07
CA ALA A 527 -20.54 10.31 -5.78
C ALA A 527 -21.78 10.13 -6.68
N THR A 528 -21.60 9.59 -7.87
CA THR A 528 -22.74 9.23 -8.76
C THR A 528 -23.54 8.07 -8.18
N ARG A 529 -22.86 7.09 -7.55
CA ARG A 529 -23.46 5.88 -6.99
C ARG A 529 -23.95 6.06 -5.54
N ALA A 530 -23.27 6.91 -4.74
CA ALA A 530 -23.61 7.18 -3.35
C ALA A 530 -23.39 8.68 -3.03
N PRO A 531 -24.26 9.57 -3.50
CA PRO A 531 -24.10 11.02 -3.31
C PRO A 531 -24.08 11.43 -1.84
N GLU A 532 -24.84 10.76 -0.97
CA GLU A 532 -24.87 11.01 0.47
C GLU A 532 -23.52 10.83 1.15
N LEU A 533 -22.64 9.97 0.62
CA LEU A 533 -21.31 9.74 1.15
C LEU A 533 -20.25 10.65 0.51
N PHE A 534 -20.31 10.87 -0.80
CA PHE A 534 -19.17 11.37 -1.57
C PHE A 534 -19.38 12.71 -2.28
N GLU A 535 -20.62 13.23 -2.42
CA GLU A 535 -20.89 14.46 -3.18
C GLU A 535 -20.08 15.67 -2.66
N LYS A 536 -20.00 15.86 -1.34
CA LYS A 536 -19.23 16.95 -0.74
C LYS A 536 -17.73 16.82 -1.04
N SER A 537 -17.21 15.62 -0.87
CA SER A 537 -15.80 15.31 -1.15
C SER A 537 -15.45 15.49 -2.62
N ALA A 538 -16.32 15.06 -3.55
CA ALA A 538 -16.15 15.27 -4.97
C ALA A 538 -16.09 16.77 -5.33
N ASN A 539 -17.01 17.57 -4.76
CA ASN A 539 -17.04 19.01 -4.98
C ASN A 539 -15.74 19.71 -4.49
N VAL A 540 -15.25 19.33 -3.32
CA VAL A 540 -14.02 19.92 -2.76
C VAL A 540 -12.79 19.43 -3.55
N TYR A 541 -12.70 18.13 -3.83
CA TYR A 541 -11.55 17.56 -4.50
C TYR A 541 -11.36 18.09 -5.93
N VAL A 542 -12.45 18.20 -6.71
CA VAL A 542 -12.39 18.79 -8.06
C VAL A 542 -11.90 20.23 -8.03
N ARG A 543 -12.28 21.04 -7.02
CA ARG A 543 -11.77 22.41 -6.88
C ARG A 543 -10.29 22.47 -6.53
N MET A 544 -9.83 21.56 -5.66
CA MET A 544 -8.39 21.42 -5.37
C MET A 544 -7.61 21.03 -6.62
N THR A 545 -8.11 20.05 -7.38
CA THR A 545 -7.52 19.63 -8.64
C THR A 545 -7.44 20.76 -9.67
N GLU A 546 -8.48 21.58 -9.77
CA GLU A 546 -8.49 22.75 -10.66
C GLU A 546 -7.38 23.75 -10.29
N GLU A 547 -7.24 24.08 -9.01
CA GLU A 547 -6.17 24.95 -8.49
C GLU A 547 -4.79 24.39 -8.84
N ASP A 548 -4.56 23.15 -8.47
CA ASP A 548 -3.25 22.49 -8.61
C ASP A 548 -2.85 22.23 -10.06
N VAL A 549 -3.76 21.71 -10.88
CA VAL A 549 -3.48 21.42 -12.30
C VAL A 549 -3.21 22.71 -13.09
N CYS A 550 -3.99 23.78 -12.85
CA CYS A 550 -3.74 25.06 -13.50
C CYS A 550 -2.36 25.63 -13.16
N ALA A 551 -1.98 25.62 -11.86
CA ALA A 551 -0.69 26.12 -11.41
C ALA A 551 0.48 25.28 -11.96
N LYS A 552 0.36 23.96 -11.91
CA LYS A 552 1.40 23.03 -12.40
C LYS A 552 1.54 23.10 -13.92
N ALA A 553 0.43 23.17 -14.67
CA ALA A 553 0.47 23.31 -16.13
C ALA A 553 1.11 24.64 -16.55
N TYR A 554 0.77 25.73 -15.89
CA TYR A 554 1.41 27.03 -16.11
C TYR A 554 2.92 26.93 -15.88
N TYR A 555 3.35 26.37 -14.76
CA TYR A 555 4.77 26.19 -14.44
C TYR A 555 5.49 25.36 -15.49
N VAL A 556 4.93 24.19 -15.84
CA VAL A 556 5.53 23.27 -16.84
C VAL A 556 5.72 23.94 -18.19
N MET A 557 4.68 24.62 -18.71
CA MET A 557 4.71 25.21 -20.05
C MET A 557 5.56 26.49 -20.16
N HIS A 558 6.02 27.04 -19.04
CA HIS A 558 6.92 28.22 -19.01
C HIS A 558 8.33 27.89 -18.51
N PHE A 559 8.60 26.62 -18.20
CA PHE A 559 9.91 26.17 -17.73
C PHE A 559 10.82 25.81 -18.92
N THR A 560 12.05 26.31 -18.90
CA THR A 560 13.04 26.09 -19.96
C THR A 560 14.29 25.41 -19.42
N GLU A 561 15.15 24.90 -20.29
CA GLU A 561 16.45 24.35 -19.90
C GLU A 561 17.31 25.37 -19.13
N ALA A 562 17.23 26.66 -19.49
CA ALA A 562 17.97 27.71 -18.80
C ALA A 562 17.58 27.86 -17.32
N ASP A 563 16.33 27.54 -16.98
CA ASP A 563 15.85 27.61 -15.60
C ASP A 563 16.48 26.53 -14.71
N LEU A 564 16.91 25.40 -15.27
CA LEU A 564 17.59 24.32 -14.52
C LEU A 564 18.83 24.81 -13.76
N ALA A 565 19.56 25.78 -14.32
CA ALA A 565 20.75 26.34 -13.71
C ALA A 565 20.48 26.94 -12.32
N SER A 566 19.26 27.48 -12.11
CA SER A 566 18.83 28.06 -10.84
C SER A 566 18.54 27.01 -9.76
N PHE A 567 18.34 25.75 -10.14
CA PHE A 567 17.99 24.65 -9.23
C PHE A 567 19.17 23.71 -8.94
N ARG A 568 20.21 23.76 -9.77
CA ARG A 568 21.43 22.97 -9.52
C ARG A 568 22.25 23.61 -8.42
N ALA A 569 22.59 22.82 -7.39
CA ALA A 569 23.39 23.31 -6.26
C ALA A 569 24.85 23.54 -6.60
N GLU A 570 25.37 22.87 -7.67
CA GLU A 570 26.76 22.96 -8.17
C GLU A 570 26.77 22.90 -9.70
#